data_15c8ac9983592d6e933d47897e1a510e
#
_entry.id   15c8ac9983592d6e933d47897e1a510e
#
_cell.length_a   1.000
_cell.length_b   1.000
_cell.length_c   1.000
_cell.angle_alpha   90.00
_cell.angle_beta   90.00
_cell.angle_gamma   90.00
#
_symmetry.space_group_name_H-M   'P 1'
#
loop_
_entity.id
_entity.type
_entity.pdbx_description
1 polymer ?
#
loop_
_entity_poly.entity_id
_entity_poly.type
_entity_poly.pdbx_seq_one_letter_code
_entity_poly.pdbx_strand_id
1 'polypeptide(L)'
;MNNKKGLAGFQTIVILICAFGAWQIVDSGESDQIQAVIAVTDSNEVTHNFDKEPDRVAITNTYAASVMRMLDINTDVIVGVSGDFYDEALWPELSQKAMIQQSAHSEIDFEALLDTQPQVYIVFATNGMVDTDAIRAKLEPVGITVMALDFYKYDSLRREIGVLAEIFGKNDEAQELFDEFDSIEEMVQDRTSSIELAERPRIVMEHHASLTRDPVVLTGTSQWTDMIEKAGGINVFSHLPGHTTHVDMEAILDANPDVLMFDGIVFDIGFNSFDPEDQCETHMEFVESRPGFDNMQAVEQDRMVIMAGEFAGPMMIHGLPELAKILHPDLFADVDTQSYIDDFFEKYHGVEKIGKFVCYSSDG
;
A
#
# COMPACT_ATOMS: atom_id res chain seq x y z
N MET A 1 8.22 37.02 -53.06
CA MET A 1 9.55 36.90 -52.45
C MET A 1 9.42 36.37 -51.05
N ASN A 2 10.11 35.27 -50.84
CA ASN A 2 10.48 34.56 -49.59
C ASN A 2 9.41 33.93 -48.68
N ASN A 3 9.34 32.64 -48.92
CA ASN A 3 9.01 31.53 -48.01
C ASN A 3 9.71 31.62 -46.67
N LYS A 4 9.01 31.28 -45.57
CA LYS A 4 9.56 30.43 -44.50
C LYS A 4 8.47 29.51 -43.95
N LYS A 5 8.63 28.22 -44.23
CA LYS A 5 7.96 27.10 -43.59
C LYS A 5 8.50 26.98 -42.17
N GLY A 6 7.65 26.98 -41.17
CA GLY A 6 7.98 26.61 -39.79
C GLY A 6 7.62 25.15 -39.57
N LEU A 7 8.63 24.37 -39.27
CA LEU A 7 8.61 22.97 -38.99
C LEU A 7 8.14 22.77 -37.51
N ALA A 8 7.05 22.08 -37.34
CA ALA A 8 6.61 21.61 -36.00
C ALA A 8 7.54 20.47 -35.55
N GLY A 9 8.34 20.72 -34.53
CA GLY A 9 9.17 19.69 -33.91
C GLY A 9 8.38 19.00 -32.81
N PHE A 10 8.12 17.71 -32.98
CA PHE A 10 7.76 16.80 -31.96
C PHE A 10 8.94 16.68 -30.98
N GLN A 11 8.78 17.09 -29.73
CA GLN A 11 9.74 16.77 -28.67
C GLN A 11 9.32 15.46 -28.02
N THR A 12 9.99 14.40 -28.44
CA THR A 12 9.99 13.13 -27.72
C THR A 12 10.80 13.34 -26.43
N ILE A 13 10.15 13.31 -25.27
CA ILE A 13 10.82 13.30 -23.97
C ILE A 13 11.31 11.87 -23.76
N VAL A 14 12.61 11.66 -23.99
CA VAL A 14 13.30 10.45 -23.57
C VAL A 14 13.69 10.67 -22.11
N ILE A 15 13.03 9.98 -21.20
CA ILE A 15 13.47 9.92 -19.81
C ILE A 15 14.69 9.02 -19.76
N LEU A 16 15.85 9.63 -19.68
CA LEU A 16 17.12 8.96 -19.43
C LEU A 16 17.20 8.72 -17.92
N ILE A 17 17.00 7.49 -17.50
CA ILE A 17 17.38 7.04 -16.16
C ILE A 17 18.91 6.98 -16.17
N CYS A 18 19.55 8.01 -15.63
CA CYS A 18 21.00 8.01 -15.43
C CYS A 18 21.31 7.25 -14.14
N ALA A 19 21.59 5.96 -14.25
CA ALA A 19 22.35 5.24 -13.23
C ALA A 19 23.77 5.82 -13.20
N PHE A 20 24.07 6.72 -12.26
CA PHE A 20 25.43 7.19 -12.01
C PHE A 20 26.15 6.18 -11.12
N GLY A 21 26.72 5.13 -11.72
CA GLY A 21 27.78 4.35 -11.11
C GLY A 21 29.07 5.17 -11.13
N ALA A 22 29.54 5.69 -10.00
CA ALA A 22 30.85 6.29 -9.86
C ALA A 22 31.90 5.19 -9.82
N TRP A 23 32.65 5.00 -10.92
CA TRP A 23 33.82 4.13 -10.96
C TRP A 23 35.02 4.87 -10.33
N GLN A 24 35.50 4.42 -9.19
CA GLN A 24 36.83 4.78 -8.72
C GLN A 24 37.80 3.63 -9.07
N ILE A 25 38.70 3.87 -10.00
CA ILE A 25 39.81 2.96 -10.30
C ILE A 25 40.93 3.29 -9.33
N VAL A 26 41.20 2.39 -8.39
CA VAL A 26 42.44 2.37 -7.61
C VAL A 26 43.25 1.19 -8.12
N ASP A 27 44.33 1.50 -8.86
CA ASP A 27 45.29 0.54 -9.37
C ASP A 27 46.29 0.16 -8.26
N SER A 28 46.13 -1.03 -7.67
CA SER A 28 47.14 -1.72 -6.88
C SER A 28 47.03 -3.22 -7.15
N GLY A 29 48.06 -3.73 -7.84
CA GLY A 29 48.11 -5.08 -8.37
C GLY A 29 48.03 -6.20 -7.34
N GLU A 30 46.80 -6.63 -7.14
CA GLU A 30 46.35 -7.96 -6.75
C GLU A 30 44.93 -8.04 -7.29
N SER A 31 44.55 -9.14 -7.92
CA SER A 31 43.21 -9.34 -8.51
C SER A 31 42.17 -9.49 -7.39
N ASP A 32 41.92 -8.42 -6.65
CA ASP A 32 40.70 -8.29 -5.87
C ASP A 32 39.55 -8.12 -6.84
N GLN A 33 38.68 -9.10 -6.89
CA GLN A 33 37.38 -8.94 -7.53
C GLN A 33 36.73 -7.75 -6.82
N ILE A 34 36.50 -6.66 -7.54
CA ILE A 34 35.72 -5.53 -7.06
C ILE A 34 34.34 -6.10 -6.80
N GLN A 35 34.05 -6.39 -5.53
CA GLN A 35 32.70 -6.79 -5.13
C GLN A 35 31.81 -5.57 -5.37
N ALA A 36 30.79 -5.72 -6.22
CA ALA A 36 29.84 -4.65 -6.48
C ALA A 36 29.14 -4.30 -5.15
N VAL A 37 29.26 -3.05 -4.72
CA VAL A 37 28.52 -2.56 -3.56
C VAL A 37 27.10 -2.29 -4.00
N ILE A 38 26.12 -2.93 -3.34
CA ILE A 38 24.71 -2.63 -3.53
C ILE A 38 24.42 -1.33 -2.79
N ALA A 39 24.03 -0.27 -3.53
CA ALA A 39 23.75 1.04 -2.96
C ALA A 39 22.30 1.42 -3.23
N VAL A 40 21.50 1.56 -2.17
CA VAL A 40 20.07 1.90 -2.25
C VAL A 40 19.74 3.10 -1.37
N THR A 41 18.67 3.83 -1.72
CA THR A 41 18.19 4.96 -0.94
C THR A 41 16.78 4.66 -0.45
N ASP A 42 16.56 4.75 0.86
CA ASP A 42 15.27 4.49 1.50
C ASP A 42 14.30 5.68 1.38
N SER A 43 13.10 5.56 1.96
CA SER A 43 12.05 6.58 1.86
C SER A 43 12.30 7.83 2.71
N ASN A 44 13.31 7.80 3.59
CA ASN A 44 13.81 8.97 4.31
C ASN A 44 15.04 9.60 3.67
N GLU A 45 15.31 9.29 2.38
CA GLU A 45 16.45 9.80 1.60
C GLU A 45 17.83 9.39 2.18
N VAL A 46 17.88 8.32 2.97
CA VAL A 46 19.14 7.79 3.51
C VAL A 46 19.69 6.72 2.58
N THR A 47 20.96 6.86 2.19
CA THR A 47 21.64 5.87 1.33
C THR A 47 22.33 4.81 2.19
N HIS A 48 22.02 3.56 1.88
CA HIS A 48 22.58 2.37 2.51
C HIS A 48 23.47 1.62 1.51
N ASN A 49 24.56 1.04 2.01
CA ASN A 49 25.50 0.28 1.20
C ASN A 49 25.64 -1.13 1.77
N PHE A 50 25.51 -2.13 0.93
CA PHE A 50 25.64 -3.54 1.29
C PHE A 50 26.74 -4.18 0.45
N ASP A 51 27.66 -4.89 1.12
CA ASP A 51 28.70 -5.67 0.44
C ASP A 51 28.15 -6.96 -0.15
N LYS A 52 27.03 -7.43 0.37
CA LYS A 52 26.28 -8.61 -0.06
C LYS A 52 24.83 -8.50 0.36
N GLU A 53 24.00 -9.34 -0.22
CA GLU A 53 22.62 -9.56 0.20
C GLU A 53 22.55 -9.91 1.71
N PRO A 54 21.64 -9.27 2.48
CA PRO A 54 21.45 -9.59 3.90
C PRO A 54 20.75 -10.94 4.07
N ASP A 55 21.27 -11.75 4.98
CA ASP A 55 20.71 -13.07 5.33
C ASP A 55 19.93 -13.07 6.66
N ARG A 56 19.87 -11.92 7.34
CA ARG A 56 19.12 -11.73 8.60
C ARG A 56 18.45 -10.36 8.62
N VAL A 57 17.13 -10.35 8.49
CA VAL A 57 16.31 -9.13 8.43
C VAL A 57 15.26 -9.16 9.54
N ALA A 58 15.11 -8.07 10.28
CA ALA A 58 13.95 -7.86 11.15
C ALA A 58 12.97 -6.90 10.45
N ILE A 59 11.68 -7.14 10.62
CA ILE A 59 10.61 -6.34 10.03
C ILE A 59 9.52 -6.07 11.05
N THR A 60 8.88 -4.91 10.96
CA THR A 60 7.80 -4.54 11.88
C THR A 60 6.42 -4.61 11.27
N ASN A 61 6.32 -4.69 9.95
CA ASN A 61 5.02 -4.66 9.29
C ASN A 61 4.87 -5.80 8.29
N THR A 62 3.62 -6.21 8.06
CA THR A 62 3.26 -7.28 7.13
C THR A 62 3.48 -6.87 5.67
N TYR A 63 3.52 -5.57 5.36
CA TYR A 63 3.70 -5.06 4.00
C TYR A 63 5.09 -5.39 3.43
N ALA A 64 6.14 -5.24 4.26
CA ALA A 64 7.49 -5.64 3.88
C ALA A 64 7.56 -7.14 3.53
N ALA A 65 6.93 -7.99 4.35
CA ALA A 65 6.87 -9.43 4.09
C ALA A 65 6.06 -9.75 2.83
N SER A 66 4.92 -9.08 2.59
CA SER A 66 4.14 -9.22 1.36
C SER A 66 5.00 -8.88 0.13
N VAL A 67 5.70 -7.75 0.14
CA VAL A 67 6.56 -7.35 -0.97
C VAL A 67 7.72 -8.34 -1.16
N MET A 68 8.30 -8.87 -0.07
CA MET A 68 9.32 -9.91 -0.19
C MET A 68 8.77 -11.16 -0.89
N ARG A 69 7.55 -11.60 -0.58
CA ARG A 69 6.90 -12.70 -1.28
C ARG A 69 6.58 -12.36 -2.74
N MET A 70 6.11 -11.14 -3.02
CA MET A 70 5.84 -10.68 -4.40
C MET A 70 7.10 -10.70 -5.27
N LEU A 71 8.27 -10.52 -4.66
CA LEU A 71 9.58 -10.58 -5.33
C LEU A 71 10.23 -11.97 -5.28
N ASP A 72 9.52 -13.00 -4.79
CA ASP A 72 10.10 -14.33 -4.56
C ASP A 72 11.41 -14.27 -3.74
N ILE A 73 11.47 -13.39 -2.74
CA ILE A 73 12.53 -13.34 -1.75
C ILE A 73 12.22 -14.36 -0.66
N ASN A 74 13.20 -15.22 -0.37
CA ASN A 74 13.02 -16.24 0.68
C ASN A 74 12.79 -15.57 2.06
N THR A 75 11.58 -15.72 2.61
CA THR A 75 11.20 -15.18 3.93
C THR A 75 11.92 -15.84 5.12
N ASP A 76 12.69 -16.92 4.90
CA ASP A 76 13.55 -17.52 5.93
C ASP A 76 14.60 -16.53 6.47
N VAL A 77 15.00 -15.54 5.68
CA VAL A 77 15.92 -14.46 6.12
C VAL A 77 15.29 -13.57 7.20
N ILE A 78 13.97 -13.58 7.37
CA ILE A 78 13.28 -12.80 8.41
C ILE A 78 13.49 -13.50 9.75
N VAL A 79 14.13 -12.82 10.69
CA VAL A 79 14.52 -13.34 12.00
C VAL A 79 13.75 -12.74 13.16
N GLY A 80 13.08 -11.61 12.96
CA GLY A 80 12.27 -10.94 13.99
C GLY A 80 11.09 -10.19 13.34
N VAL A 81 9.92 -10.25 13.97
CA VAL A 81 8.64 -9.70 13.48
C VAL A 81 7.88 -8.99 14.59
N SER A 82 6.86 -8.19 14.23
CA SER A 82 5.87 -7.68 15.19
C SER A 82 4.79 -8.73 15.48
N GLY A 83 3.95 -8.45 16.48
CA GLY A 83 2.78 -9.26 16.80
C GLY A 83 1.67 -9.21 15.74
N ASP A 84 1.81 -8.38 14.68
CA ASP A 84 0.85 -8.31 13.58
C ASP A 84 0.88 -9.55 12.66
N PHE A 85 1.88 -10.41 12.81
CA PHE A 85 2.00 -11.71 12.10
C PHE A 85 1.25 -12.84 12.80
N TYR A 86 0.10 -12.56 13.40
CA TYR A 86 -0.68 -13.53 14.17
C TYR A 86 -1.49 -14.52 13.32
N ASP A 87 -1.74 -14.18 12.04
CA ASP A 87 -2.49 -15.06 11.15
C ASP A 87 -1.61 -16.19 10.63
N GLU A 88 -1.73 -17.36 11.26
CA GLU A 88 -0.96 -18.55 10.90
C GLU A 88 -1.34 -19.11 9.52
N ALA A 89 -2.54 -18.85 9.02
CA ALA A 89 -2.94 -19.30 7.69
C ALA A 89 -2.24 -18.49 6.59
N LEU A 90 -2.10 -17.19 6.81
CA LEU A 90 -1.41 -16.29 5.88
C LEU A 90 0.11 -16.29 6.10
N TRP A 91 0.57 -16.39 7.35
CA TRP A 91 1.97 -16.25 7.75
C TRP A 91 2.48 -17.44 8.56
N PRO A 92 2.36 -18.71 8.05
CA PRO A 92 2.69 -19.90 8.83
C PRO A 92 4.14 -19.94 9.32
N GLU A 93 5.09 -19.42 8.53
CA GLU A 93 6.50 -19.37 8.87
C GLU A 93 6.88 -18.14 9.71
N LEU A 94 6.18 -17.01 9.55
CA LEU A 94 6.52 -15.76 10.22
C LEU A 94 5.86 -15.63 11.60
N SER A 95 4.65 -16.17 11.80
CA SER A 95 3.96 -16.19 13.09
C SER A 95 4.74 -16.89 14.21
N GLN A 96 5.72 -17.74 13.84
CA GLN A 96 6.57 -18.48 14.77
C GLN A 96 7.93 -17.79 15.02
N LYS A 97 8.23 -16.67 14.36
CA LYS A 97 9.49 -15.95 14.54
C LYS A 97 9.52 -15.18 15.86
N ALA A 98 10.69 -14.73 16.25
CA ALA A 98 10.85 -13.94 17.47
C ALA A 98 10.07 -12.62 17.37
N MET A 99 9.19 -12.38 18.35
CA MET A 99 8.43 -11.13 18.44
C MET A 99 9.30 -10.02 19.02
N ILE A 100 9.57 -8.99 18.23
CA ILE A 100 10.43 -7.84 18.62
C ILE A 100 9.62 -6.61 19.02
N GLN A 101 8.31 -6.60 18.80
CA GLN A 101 7.36 -5.59 19.28
C GLN A 101 5.92 -6.14 19.17
N GLN A 102 5.00 -5.57 19.96
CA GLN A 102 3.62 -6.06 20.05
C GLN A 102 2.80 -5.79 18.77
N SER A 103 3.04 -4.66 18.12
CA SER A 103 2.46 -4.30 16.82
C SER A 103 3.41 -3.36 16.10
N ALA A 104 3.20 -3.13 14.81
CA ALA A 104 4.01 -2.22 13.99
C ALA A 104 4.07 -0.77 14.55
N HIS A 105 3.15 -0.40 15.43
CA HIS A 105 3.04 0.93 16.04
C HIS A 105 3.39 0.98 17.54
N SER A 106 3.78 -0.15 18.13
CA SER A 106 4.17 -0.21 19.53
C SER A 106 5.67 0.07 19.74
N GLU A 107 6.09 0.23 20.99
CA GLU A 107 7.51 0.34 21.31
C GLU A 107 8.26 -0.95 20.94
N ILE A 108 9.49 -0.78 20.45
CA ILE A 108 10.40 -1.87 20.08
C ILE A 108 11.01 -2.45 21.36
N ASP A 109 10.97 -3.77 21.49
CA ASP A 109 11.79 -4.49 22.44
C ASP A 109 13.21 -4.61 21.87
N PHE A 110 14.08 -3.68 22.27
CA PHE A 110 15.45 -3.63 21.77
C PHE A 110 16.28 -4.86 22.21
N GLU A 111 15.98 -5.46 23.37
CA GLU A 111 16.65 -6.67 23.82
C GLU A 111 16.26 -7.85 22.93
N ALA A 112 14.98 -8.07 22.70
CA ALA A 112 14.49 -9.08 21.78
C ALA A 112 15.03 -8.89 20.35
N LEU A 113 15.04 -7.64 19.85
CA LEU A 113 15.59 -7.32 18.53
C LEU A 113 17.08 -7.68 18.42
N LEU A 114 17.89 -7.28 19.39
CA LEU A 114 19.35 -7.58 19.42
C LEU A 114 19.62 -9.07 19.52
N ASP A 115 18.81 -9.82 20.24
CA ASP A 115 18.92 -11.28 20.37
C ASP A 115 18.69 -11.99 19.02
N THR A 116 17.88 -11.41 18.12
CA THR A 116 17.71 -11.94 16.76
C THR A 116 18.91 -11.67 15.84
N GLN A 117 19.84 -10.80 16.22
CA GLN A 117 21.05 -10.44 15.47
C GLN A 117 20.76 -10.07 13.99
N PRO A 118 19.86 -9.16 13.69
CA PRO A 118 19.57 -8.77 12.32
C PRO A 118 20.70 -7.91 11.75
N GLN A 119 20.93 -8.01 10.45
CA GLN A 119 21.80 -7.08 9.70
C GLN A 119 21.02 -5.83 9.29
N VAL A 120 19.74 -6.01 8.98
CA VAL A 120 18.82 -4.96 8.53
C VAL A 120 17.54 -5.01 9.37
N TYR A 121 17.05 -3.85 9.71
CA TYR A 121 15.75 -3.66 10.35
C TYR A 121 14.89 -2.73 9.49
N ILE A 122 13.80 -3.26 8.92
CA ILE A 122 12.89 -2.50 8.07
C ILE A 122 11.74 -1.95 8.91
N VAL A 123 11.57 -0.63 8.88
CA VAL A 123 10.56 0.12 9.64
C VAL A 123 9.75 1.02 8.72
N PHE A 124 8.60 1.50 9.18
CA PHE A 124 7.87 2.56 8.48
C PHE A 124 8.68 3.87 8.43
N ALA A 125 8.62 4.55 7.28
CA ALA A 125 9.28 5.82 7.06
C ALA A 125 8.44 7.03 7.50
N THR A 126 7.15 7.01 7.18
CA THR A 126 6.35 8.25 7.11
C THR A 126 5.01 8.18 7.81
N ASN A 127 4.72 7.13 8.57
CA ASN A 127 3.44 7.01 9.29
C ASN A 127 3.30 7.97 10.50
N GLY A 128 4.38 8.69 10.86
CA GLY A 128 4.41 9.63 11.98
C GLY A 128 4.35 9.00 13.37
N MET A 129 4.21 7.68 13.46
CA MET A 129 4.14 6.92 14.72
C MET A 129 5.50 6.36 15.12
N VAL A 130 6.43 6.28 14.17
CA VAL A 130 7.78 5.72 14.36
C VAL A 130 8.81 6.83 14.23
N ASP A 131 9.60 7.05 15.29
CA ASP A 131 10.78 7.94 15.26
C ASP A 131 11.97 7.17 14.69
N THR A 132 12.07 7.13 13.38
CA THR A 132 13.11 6.39 12.65
C THR A 132 14.51 6.89 12.98
N ASP A 133 14.69 8.20 13.20
CA ASP A 133 16.01 8.77 13.55
C ASP A 133 16.45 8.32 14.94
N ALA A 134 15.53 8.27 15.90
CA ALA A 134 15.81 7.74 17.25
C ALA A 134 16.15 6.25 17.21
N ILE A 135 15.51 5.47 16.34
CA ILE A 135 15.82 4.04 16.13
C ILE A 135 17.21 3.89 15.52
N ARG A 136 17.54 4.64 14.46
CA ARG A 136 18.86 4.65 13.82
C ARG A 136 19.96 4.98 14.83
N ALA A 137 19.76 6.03 15.63
CA ALA A 137 20.75 6.45 16.64
C ALA A 137 21.08 5.35 17.67
N LYS A 138 20.17 4.40 17.89
CA LYS A 138 20.36 3.27 18.81
C LYS A 138 20.97 2.03 18.12
N LEU A 139 20.58 1.73 16.89
CA LEU A 139 20.86 0.45 16.24
C LEU A 139 22.08 0.50 15.30
N GLU A 140 22.31 1.59 14.59
CA GLU A 140 23.45 1.71 13.69
C GLU A 140 24.81 1.63 14.39
N PRO A 141 25.00 2.20 15.62
CA PRO A 141 26.25 2.03 16.36
C PRO A 141 26.57 0.57 16.75
N VAL A 142 25.58 -0.32 16.74
CA VAL A 142 25.77 -1.75 17.02
C VAL A 142 25.75 -2.61 15.75
N GLY A 143 25.79 -1.96 14.56
CA GLY A 143 25.96 -2.63 13.28
C GLY A 143 24.68 -3.10 12.61
N ILE A 144 23.52 -2.61 13.03
CA ILE A 144 22.22 -2.92 12.41
C ILE A 144 21.81 -1.74 11.52
N THR A 145 21.67 -1.99 10.22
CA THR A 145 21.17 -1.00 9.26
C THR A 145 19.65 -0.81 9.43
N VAL A 146 19.20 0.42 9.65
CA VAL A 146 17.76 0.74 9.76
C VAL A 146 17.27 1.33 8.45
N MET A 147 16.39 0.61 7.77
CA MET A 147 15.79 1.02 6.50
C MET A 147 14.34 1.46 6.70
N ALA A 148 14.04 2.64 6.20
CA ALA A 148 12.71 3.23 6.25
C ALA A 148 11.97 2.99 4.93
N LEU A 149 11.01 2.06 4.91
CA LEU A 149 10.20 1.70 3.75
C LEU A 149 8.73 1.52 4.17
N ASP A 150 7.81 2.13 3.44
CA ASP A 150 6.40 2.18 3.79
C ASP A 150 5.56 1.08 3.14
N PHE A 151 5.71 0.86 1.83
CA PHE A 151 4.95 -0.08 0.99
C PHE A 151 3.42 0.11 0.99
N TYR A 152 2.92 1.23 1.48
CA TYR A 152 1.48 1.54 1.50
C TYR A 152 1.11 2.85 0.79
N LYS A 153 2.09 3.56 0.22
CA LYS A 153 1.83 4.77 -0.56
C LYS A 153 1.88 4.46 -2.03
N TYR A 154 0.84 4.88 -2.75
CA TYR A 154 0.67 4.57 -4.16
C TYR A 154 1.84 5.09 -5.01
N ASP A 155 2.26 6.32 -4.79
CA ASP A 155 3.30 7.01 -5.55
C ASP A 155 4.73 6.49 -5.29
N SER A 156 4.99 5.90 -4.12
CA SER A 156 6.31 5.38 -3.75
C SER A 156 6.43 3.85 -3.83
N LEU A 157 5.33 3.12 -3.97
CA LEU A 157 5.30 1.66 -3.90
C LEU A 157 6.31 1.00 -4.85
N ARG A 158 6.29 1.38 -6.14
CA ARG A 158 7.23 0.80 -7.12
C ARG A 158 8.69 1.09 -6.79
N ARG A 159 8.99 2.30 -6.31
CA ARG A 159 10.34 2.67 -5.90
C ARG A 159 10.79 1.82 -4.69
N GLU A 160 9.95 1.63 -3.71
CA GLU A 160 10.25 0.86 -2.50
C GLU A 160 10.39 -0.64 -2.81
N ILE A 161 9.56 -1.19 -3.70
CA ILE A 161 9.72 -2.54 -4.26
C ILE A 161 11.09 -2.66 -4.95
N GLY A 162 11.47 -1.67 -5.79
CA GLY A 162 12.77 -1.64 -6.45
C GLY A 162 13.95 -1.60 -5.48
N VAL A 163 13.82 -0.94 -4.33
CA VAL A 163 14.84 -0.95 -3.27
C VAL A 163 15.07 -2.36 -2.74
N LEU A 164 14.00 -3.10 -2.41
CA LEU A 164 14.15 -4.50 -1.98
C LEU A 164 14.70 -5.39 -3.10
N ALA A 165 14.22 -5.21 -4.33
CA ALA A 165 14.68 -5.97 -5.48
C ALA A 165 16.19 -5.81 -5.71
N GLU A 166 16.70 -4.58 -5.61
CA GLU A 166 18.15 -4.31 -5.75
C GLU A 166 18.97 -4.98 -4.64
N ILE A 167 18.48 -4.93 -3.38
CA ILE A 167 19.17 -5.53 -2.23
C ILE A 167 19.26 -7.05 -2.36
N PHE A 168 18.18 -7.69 -2.85
CA PHE A 168 18.04 -9.14 -2.91
C PHE A 168 18.28 -9.73 -4.31
N GLY A 169 18.78 -8.91 -5.27
CA GLY A 169 19.07 -9.38 -6.62
C GLY A 169 17.85 -9.85 -7.40
N LYS A 170 16.65 -9.23 -7.13
CA LYS A 170 15.34 -9.60 -7.66
C LYS A 170 14.79 -8.57 -8.66
N ASN A 171 15.68 -7.98 -9.45
CA ASN A 171 15.30 -6.92 -10.40
C ASN A 171 14.43 -7.44 -11.55
N ASP A 172 14.63 -8.69 -11.98
CA ASP A 172 13.81 -9.31 -13.03
C ASP A 172 12.38 -9.57 -12.51
N GLU A 173 12.24 -10.09 -11.30
CA GLU A 173 10.95 -10.30 -10.62
C GLU A 173 10.21 -8.97 -10.36
N ALA A 174 10.95 -7.92 -10.00
CA ALA A 174 10.36 -6.59 -9.85
C ALA A 174 9.85 -6.04 -11.18
N GLN A 175 10.55 -6.27 -12.30
CA GLN A 175 10.08 -5.83 -13.60
C GLN A 175 8.83 -6.58 -14.04
N GLU A 176 8.75 -7.90 -13.83
CA GLU A 176 7.55 -8.69 -14.09
C GLU A 176 6.35 -8.18 -13.26
N LEU A 177 6.58 -7.85 -12.00
CA LEU A 177 5.57 -7.28 -11.11
C LEU A 177 5.11 -5.89 -11.59
N PHE A 178 6.04 -5.05 -12.06
CA PHE A 178 5.68 -3.72 -12.58
C PHE A 178 4.91 -3.82 -13.90
N ASP A 179 5.23 -4.76 -14.77
CA ASP A 179 4.49 -5.00 -16.00
C ASP A 179 3.04 -5.48 -15.69
N GLU A 180 2.86 -6.28 -14.64
CA GLU A 180 1.54 -6.67 -14.13
C GLU A 180 0.76 -5.47 -13.58
N PHE A 181 1.41 -4.64 -12.77
CA PHE A 181 0.81 -3.40 -12.24
C PHE A 181 0.36 -2.46 -13.37
N ASP A 182 1.23 -2.27 -14.37
CA ASP A 182 0.91 -1.42 -15.53
C ASP A 182 -0.30 -1.97 -16.29
N SER A 183 -0.37 -3.29 -16.49
CA SER A 183 -1.51 -3.94 -17.16
C SER A 183 -2.83 -3.72 -16.42
N ILE A 184 -2.82 -3.80 -15.08
CA ILE A 184 -4.01 -3.56 -14.25
C ILE A 184 -4.43 -2.08 -14.34
N GLU A 185 -3.48 -1.17 -14.14
CA GLU A 185 -3.75 0.27 -14.19
C GLU A 185 -4.23 0.73 -15.57
N GLU A 186 -3.61 0.25 -16.65
CA GLU A 186 -4.01 0.53 -18.03
C GLU A 186 -5.44 0.04 -18.30
N MET A 187 -5.79 -1.18 -17.87
CA MET A 187 -7.16 -1.73 -18.03
C MET A 187 -8.20 -0.85 -17.33
N VAL A 188 -7.91 -0.36 -16.12
CA VAL A 188 -8.83 0.53 -15.40
C VAL A 188 -8.88 1.90 -16.08
N GLN A 189 -7.75 2.48 -16.46
CA GLN A 189 -7.66 3.77 -17.10
C GLN A 189 -8.37 3.79 -18.47
N ASP A 190 -8.22 2.76 -19.28
CA ASP A 190 -8.88 2.67 -20.59
C ASP A 190 -10.39 2.76 -20.48
N ARG A 191 -10.98 2.21 -19.43
CA ARG A 191 -12.42 2.24 -19.16
C ARG A 191 -12.91 3.56 -18.56
N THR A 192 -12.08 4.21 -17.73
CA THR A 192 -12.48 5.41 -16.98
C THR A 192 -12.02 6.72 -17.60
N SER A 193 -11.06 6.70 -18.53
CA SER A 193 -10.44 7.91 -19.11
C SER A 193 -11.40 8.83 -19.86
N SER A 194 -12.51 8.29 -20.37
CA SER A 194 -13.53 9.07 -21.09
C SER A 194 -14.55 9.76 -20.18
N ILE A 195 -14.51 9.49 -18.87
CA ILE A 195 -15.46 10.08 -17.90
C ILE A 195 -15.03 11.52 -17.63
N GLU A 196 -15.90 12.47 -17.97
CA GLU A 196 -15.68 13.87 -17.67
C GLU A 196 -15.62 14.09 -16.15
N LEU A 197 -14.82 15.06 -15.69
CA LEU A 197 -14.61 15.30 -14.26
C LEU A 197 -15.95 15.53 -13.50
N ALA A 198 -16.92 16.16 -14.14
CA ALA A 198 -18.23 16.44 -13.54
C ALA A 198 -19.14 15.21 -13.42
N GLU A 199 -18.78 14.12 -14.10
CA GLU A 199 -19.54 12.83 -14.11
C GLU A 199 -18.89 11.78 -13.22
N ARG A 200 -17.71 12.07 -12.65
CA ARG A 200 -17.02 11.16 -11.75
C ARG A 200 -17.74 11.07 -10.43
N PRO A 201 -17.98 9.86 -9.89
CA PRO A 201 -18.56 9.66 -8.57
C PRO A 201 -17.78 10.43 -7.50
N ARG A 202 -18.53 11.05 -6.59
CA ARG A 202 -18.00 11.78 -5.43
C ARG A 202 -18.04 10.87 -4.21
N ILE A 203 -16.88 10.64 -3.62
CA ILE A 203 -16.70 9.67 -2.54
C ILE A 203 -16.33 10.41 -1.24
N VAL A 204 -16.99 10.02 -0.16
CA VAL A 204 -16.47 10.21 1.21
C VAL A 204 -15.87 8.88 1.63
N MET A 205 -14.59 8.88 2.01
CA MET A 205 -13.92 7.72 2.60
C MET A 205 -13.67 7.99 4.07
N GLU A 206 -14.42 7.31 4.95
CA GLU A 206 -14.22 7.41 6.38
C GLU A 206 -13.14 6.44 6.87
N HIS A 207 -12.30 6.92 7.78
CA HIS A 207 -11.34 6.07 8.45
C HIS A 207 -12.04 5.17 9.48
N HIS A 208 -11.53 3.98 9.70
CA HIS A 208 -12.09 2.98 10.62
C HIS A 208 -12.44 3.52 12.02
N ALA A 209 -11.66 4.48 12.53
CA ALA A 209 -11.89 5.06 13.86
C ALA A 209 -13.19 5.87 13.96
N SER A 210 -13.78 6.29 12.84
CA SER A 210 -14.99 7.12 12.81
C SER A 210 -16.26 6.38 13.19
N LEU A 211 -16.27 5.06 13.13
CA LEU A 211 -17.44 4.25 13.50
C LEU A 211 -17.81 4.34 14.96
N THR A 212 -16.85 4.67 15.83
CA THR A 212 -17.06 4.74 17.28
C THR A 212 -16.85 6.13 17.87
N ARG A 213 -16.55 7.15 17.02
CA ARG A 213 -16.20 8.52 17.41
C ARG A 213 -16.78 9.53 16.43
N ASP A 214 -16.37 10.80 16.58
CA ASP A 214 -16.62 11.82 15.57
C ASP A 214 -15.99 11.40 14.24
N PRO A 215 -16.63 11.63 13.09
CA PRO A 215 -16.15 11.19 11.81
C PRO A 215 -14.70 11.60 11.52
N VAL A 216 -13.90 10.66 11.09
CA VAL A 216 -12.54 10.86 10.59
C VAL A 216 -12.52 10.45 9.15
N VAL A 217 -12.19 11.37 8.26
CA VAL A 217 -12.12 11.12 6.81
C VAL A 217 -10.68 10.99 6.34
N LEU A 218 -10.48 10.18 5.32
CA LEU A 218 -9.21 10.06 4.60
C LEU A 218 -9.07 11.23 3.61
N THR A 219 -7.89 11.85 3.57
CA THR A 219 -7.68 13.14 2.92
C THR A 219 -6.56 13.11 1.89
N GLY A 220 -6.00 14.26 1.51
CA GLY A 220 -5.17 14.45 0.33
C GLY A 220 -3.91 13.58 0.23
N THR A 221 -3.32 13.14 1.36
CA THR A 221 -2.11 12.28 1.33
C THR A 221 -2.38 10.83 1.68
N SER A 222 -3.66 10.42 1.69
CA SER A 222 -4.03 9.03 1.86
C SER A 222 -3.89 8.25 0.54
N GLN A 223 -3.34 7.06 0.59
CA GLN A 223 -3.31 6.13 -0.55
C GLN A 223 -4.71 5.81 -1.10
N TRP A 224 -5.74 5.84 -0.24
CA TRP A 224 -7.12 5.69 -0.68
C TRP A 224 -7.55 6.81 -1.63
N THR A 225 -7.05 8.04 -1.44
CA THR A 225 -7.32 9.14 -2.36
C THR A 225 -6.72 8.86 -3.73
N ASP A 226 -5.47 8.39 -3.78
CA ASP A 226 -4.82 8.01 -5.04
C ASP A 226 -5.59 6.87 -5.74
N MET A 227 -5.99 5.83 -4.99
CA MET A 227 -6.77 4.72 -5.52
C MET A 227 -8.13 5.16 -6.07
N ILE A 228 -8.87 6.02 -5.34
CA ILE A 228 -10.15 6.58 -5.78
C ILE A 228 -9.98 7.37 -7.08
N GLU A 229 -8.95 8.21 -7.18
CA GLU A 229 -8.67 8.99 -8.39
C GLU A 229 -8.30 8.11 -9.58
N LYS A 230 -7.49 7.08 -9.36
CA LYS A 230 -7.11 6.08 -10.37
C LYS A 230 -8.30 5.26 -10.83
N ALA A 231 -9.21 4.92 -9.93
CA ALA A 231 -10.47 4.25 -10.23
C ALA A 231 -11.51 5.14 -10.91
N GLY A 232 -11.21 6.41 -11.17
CA GLY A 232 -12.10 7.36 -11.86
C GLY A 232 -13.10 8.06 -10.95
N GLY A 233 -12.88 8.09 -9.63
CA GLY A 233 -13.69 8.81 -8.65
C GLY A 233 -13.07 10.14 -8.21
N ILE A 234 -13.71 10.79 -7.23
CA ILE A 234 -13.27 12.02 -6.57
C ILE A 234 -13.45 11.87 -5.07
N ASN A 235 -12.35 11.85 -4.30
CA ASN A 235 -12.46 12.00 -2.85
C ASN A 235 -12.80 13.45 -2.52
N VAL A 236 -14.00 13.69 -1.95
CA VAL A 236 -14.50 15.05 -1.67
C VAL A 236 -13.67 15.80 -0.64
N PHE A 237 -12.94 15.09 0.21
CA PHE A 237 -12.05 15.66 1.23
C PHE A 237 -10.56 15.64 0.84
N SER A 238 -10.22 15.34 -0.41
CA SER A 238 -8.84 15.35 -0.92
C SER A 238 -8.14 16.71 -0.76
N HIS A 239 -8.91 17.81 -0.68
CA HIS A 239 -8.39 19.17 -0.50
C HIS A 239 -7.91 19.46 0.94
N LEU A 240 -8.26 18.61 1.90
CA LEU A 240 -7.81 18.75 3.29
C LEU A 240 -6.39 18.18 3.45
N PRO A 241 -5.53 18.83 4.25
CA PRO A 241 -4.15 18.39 4.42
C PRO A 241 -4.06 17.13 5.31
N GLY A 242 -3.00 16.35 5.06
CA GLY A 242 -2.68 15.17 5.88
C GLY A 242 -3.30 13.89 5.32
N HIS A 243 -3.12 12.82 6.10
CA HIS A 243 -3.62 11.48 5.77
C HIS A 243 -5.08 11.32 6.21
N THR A 244 -5.39 11.78 7.41
CA THR A 244 -6.73 11.77 8.01
C THR A 244 -7.03 13.11 8.68
N THR A 245 -8.32 13.45 8.79
CA THR A 245 -8.75 14.60 9.58
C THR A 245 -10.13 14.38 10.17
N HIS A 246 -10.42 15.01 11.33
CA HIS A 246 -11.76 15.05 11.87
C HIS A 246 -12.60 16.04 11.08
N VAL A 247 -13.84 15.67 10.81
CA VAL A 247 -14.86 16.55 10.22
C VAL A 247 -16.14 16.48 11.06
N ASP A 248 -16.92 17.54 11.01
CA ASP A 248 -18.26 17.49 11.61
C ASP A 248 -19.18 16.62 10.74
N MET A 249 -20.13 15.94 11.38
CA MET A 249 -21.15 15.15 10.69
C MET A 249 -21.88 15.96 9.61
N GLU A 250 -22.14 17.24 9.87
CA GLU A 250 -22.75 18.18 8.93
C GLU A 250 -21.92 18.34 7.64
N ALA A 251 -20.60 18.29 7.74
CA ALA A 251 -19.74 18.37 6.55
C ALA A 251 -19.89 17.15 5.61
N ILE A 252 -20.13 15.96 6.16
CA ILE A 252 -20.42 14.75 5.37
C ILE A 252 -21.80 14.86 4.73
N LEU A 253 -22.81 15.32 5.49
CA LEU A 253 -24.17 15.54 4.97
C LEU A 253 -24.18 16.59 3.85
N ASP A 254 -23.46 17.71 4.03
CA ASP A 254 -23.36 18.77 3.03
C ASP A 254 -22.60 18.30 1.77
N ALA A 255 -21.62 17.41 1.96
CA ALA A 255 -20.91 16.79 0.85
C ALA A 255 -21.83 15.93 0.00
N ASN A 256 -22.84 15.27 0.62
CA ASN A 256 -23.79 14.38 -0.04
C ASN A 256 -23.14 13.51 -1.13
N PRO A 257 -22.28 12.56 -0.75
CA PRO A 257 -21.49 11.78 -1.70
C PRO A 257 -22.38 10.81 -2.50
N ASP A 258 -21.88 10.43 -3.70
CA ASP A 258 -22.47 9.37 -4.50
C ASP A 258 -22.15 7.98 -3.92
N VAL A 259 -21.01 7.84 -3.22
CA VAL A 259 -20.60 6.60 -2.53
C VAL A 259 -20.01 6.98 -1.18
N LEU A 260 -20.47 6.31 -0.13
CA LEU A 260 -19.93 6.40 1.22
C LEU A 260 -19.08 5.15 1.49
N MET A 261 -17.79 5.33 1.68
CA MET A 261 -16.85 4.24 1.85
C MET A 261 -16.20 4.26 3.23
N PHE A 262 -15.80 3.09 3.69
CA PHE A 262 -15.10 2.89 4.96
C PHE A 262 -13.83 2.05 4.76
N ASP A 263 -12.75 2.48 5.41
CA ASP A 263 -11.54 1.67 5.56
C ASP A 263 -11.81 0.54 6.57
N GLY A 264 -11.74 -0.68 6.09
CA GLY A 264 -12.14 -1.88 6.81
C GLY A 264 -11.17 -2.42 7.85
N ILE A 265 -10.10 -1.69 8.18
CA ILE A 265 -9.00 -2.18 9.03
C ILE A 265 -9.43 -2.64 10.44
N VAL A 266 -10.56 -2.17 10.96
CA VAL A 266 -11.10 -2.58 12.27
C VAL A 266 -12.35 -3.45 12.16
N PHE A 267 -12.79 -3.69 10.95
CA PHE A 267 -13.88 -4.62 10.70
C PHE A 267 -13.30 -6.03 10.56
N ASP A 268 -14.02 -7.03 10.99
CA ASP A 268 -13.57 -8.41 10.81
C ASP A 268 -13.87 -8.88 9.37
N ILE A 269 -13.28 -8.18 8.40
CA ILE A 269 -13.29 -8.49 6.97
C ILE A 269 -11.85 -8.55 6.46
N GLY A 270 -11.62 -9.21 5.35
CA GLY A 270 -10.30 -9.45 4.77
C GLY A 270 -9.96 -10.94 4.77
N PHE A 271 -8.66 -11.25 4.76
CA PHE A 271 -8.20 -12.64 4.56
C PHE A 271 -8.76 -13.63 5.59
N ASN A 272 -8.85 -13.25 6.84
CA ASN A 272 -9.20 -14.15 7.95
C ASN A 272 -10.49 -13.73 8.67
N SER A 273 -11.51 -13.35 7.94
CA SER A 273 -12.79 -12.96 8.53
C SER A 273 -13.62 -14.18 8.95
N PHE A 274 -14.05 -14.20 10.22
CA PHE A 274 -14.84 -15.31 10.81
C PHE A 274 -16.34 -15.16 10.63
N ASP A 275 -16.86 -13.95 10.65
CA ASP A 275 -18.28 -13.65 10.50
C ASP A 275 -18.50 -12.29 9.79
N PRO A 276 -18.15 -12.21 8.50
CA PRO A 276 -18.18 -10.96 7.77
C PRO A 276 -19.61 -10.45 7.50
N GLU A 277 -20.61 -11.33 7.42
CA GLU A 277 -21.99 -10.95 7.08
C GLU A 277 -22.63 -10.18 8.22
N ASP A 278 -22.61 -10.70 9.44
CA ASP A 278 -23.18 -10.03 10.64
C ASP A 278 -22.47 -8.71 10.94
N GLN A 279 -21.16 -8.63 10.72
CA GLN A 279 -20.40 -7.40 10.93
C GLN A 279 -20.70 -6.36 9.88
N CYS A 280 -20.75 -6.74 8.61
CA CYS A 280 -21.14 -5.84 7.54
C CYS A 280 -22.52 -5.23 7.79
N GLU A 281 -23.53 -6.05 8.10
CA GLU A 281 -24.89 -5.60 8.40
C GLU A 281 -24.92 -4.66 9.60
N THR A 282 -24.29 -5.04 10.71
CA THR A 282 -24.23 -4.21 11.94
C THR A 282 -23.62 -2.83 11.69
N HIS A 283 -22.55 -2.75 10.87
CA HIS A 283 -21.92 -1.48 10.59
C HIS A 283 -22.73 -0.61 9.63
N MET A 284 -23.35 -1.22 8.63
CA MET A 284 -24.23 -0.50 7.71
C MET A 284 -25.44 0.09 8.46
N GLU A 285 -26.11 -0.70 9.30
CA GLU A 285 -27.19 -0.24 10.15
C GLU A 285 -26.77 0.91 11.09
N PHE A 286 -25.57 0.83 11.67
CA PHE A 286 -25.04 1.90 12.51
C PHE A 286 -24.89 3.21 11.73
N VAL A 287 -24.31 3.16 10.53
CA VAL A 287 -24.12 4.35 9.69
C VAL A 287 -25.45 4.95 9.28
N GLU A 288 -26.39 4.14 8.82
CA GLU A 288 -27.74 4.57 8.45
C GLU A 288 -28.50 5.23 9.63
N SER A 289 -28.25 4.76 10.85
CA SER A 289 -28.87 5.32 12.06
C SER A 289 -28.35 6.70 12.47
N ARG A 290 -27.29 7.19 11.84
CA ARG A 290 -26.74 8.53 12.10
C ARG A 290 -27.77 9.61 11.71
N PRO A 291 -27.96 10.66 12.50
CA PRO A 291 -28.96 11.70 12.20
C PRO A 291 -28.77 12.34 10.82
N GLY A 292 -29.77 12.22 9.96
CA GLY A 292 -29.79 12.81 8.62
C GLY A 292 -29.17 11.95 7.50
N PHE A 293 -28.53 10.83 7.85
CA PHE A 293 -27.90 9.95 6.85
C PHE A 293 -28.94 9.20 6.02
N ASP A 294 -30.13 8.97 6.56
CA ASP A 294 -31.28 8.41 5.85
C ASP A 294 -31.72 9.20 4.60
N ASN A 295 -31.28 10.46 4.48
CA ASN A 295 -31.54 11.32 3.33
C ASN A 295 -30.29 11.55 2.45
N MET A 296 -29.18 10.87 2.75
CA MET A 296 -27.95 10.98 1.95
C MET A 296 -28.08 10.11 0.69
N GLN A 297 -27.62 10.64 -0.45
CA GLN A 297 -27.73 9.95 -1.74
C GLN A 297 -27.09 8.56 -1.71
N ALA A 298 -25.92 8.42 -1.08
CA ALA A 298 -25.23 7.13 -0.97
C ALA A 298 -26.04 6.10 -0.18
N VAL A 299 -26.78 6.52 0.86
CA VAL A 299 -27.65 5.67 1.68
C VAL A 299 -28.92 5.31 0.91
N GLU A 300 -29.61 6.32 0.31
CA GLU A 300 -30.85 6.09 -0.46
C GLU A 300 -30.65 5.16 -1.68
N GLN A 301 -29.43 5.08 -2.20
CA GLN A 301 -29.10 4.29 -3.39
C GLN A 301 -28.32 3.00 -3.08
N ASP A 302 -28.28 2.59 -1.82
CA ASP A 302 -27.52 1.41 -1.37
C ASP A 302 -26.05 1.42 -1.84
N ARG A 303 -25.38 2.58 -1.74
CA ARG A 303 -24.00 2.78 -2.16
C ARG A 303 -23.07 3.08 -0.99
N MET A 304 -23.24 2.32 0.08
CA MET A 304 -22.27 2.25 1.17
C MET A 304 -21.38 1.01 1.00
N VAL A 305 -20.09 1.16 1.23
CA VAL A 305 -19.11 0.10 1.00
C VAL A 305 -18.05 0.12 2.08
N ILE A 306 -17.72 -1.05 2.62
CA ILE A 306 -16.54 -1.25 3.46
C ILE A 306 -15.54 -2.06 2.66
N MET A 307 -14.32 -1.59 2.52
CA MET A 307 -13.23 -2.32 1.87
C MET A 307 -12.20 -2.76 2.91
N ALA A 308 -11.74 -3.99 2.83
CA ALA A 308 -10.75 -4.56 3.75
C ALA A 308 -9.47 -3.73 3.81
N GLY A 309 -8.82 -3.73 4.97
CA GLY A 309 -7.60 -2.95 5.20
C GLY A 309 -6.42 -3.37 4.31
N GLU A 310 -6.42 -4.60 3.80
CA GLU A 310 -5.40 -5.12 2.87
C GLU A 310 -5.30 -4.31 1.58
N PHE A 311 -6.41 -3.70 1.12
CA PHE A 311 -6.39 -2.79 -0.04
C PHE A 311 -5.53 -1.54 0.20
N ALA A 312 -5.28 -1.18 1.44
CA ALA A 312 -4.45 -0.03 1.79
C ALA A 312 -2.95 -0.32 1.84
N GLY A 313 -2.52 -1.53 1.47
CA GLY A 313 -1.15 -2.02 1.49
C GLY A 313 -0.63 -2.44 0.11
N PRO A 314 0.32 -3.38 0.03
CA PRO A 314 0.91 -3.86 -1.23
C PRO A 314 -0.08 -4.42 -2.25
N MET A 315 -1.27 -4.86 -1.81
CA MET A 315 -2.35 -5.33 -2.67
C MET A 315 -3.10 -4.21 -3.40
N MET A 316 -2.80 -2.93 -3.13
CA MET A 316 -3.62 -1.79 -3.61
C MET A 316 -3.85 -1.77 -5.12
N ILE A 317 -2.87 -2.18 -5.92
CA ILE A 317 -3.00 -2.18 -7.38
C ILE A 317 -3.89 -3.35 -7.82
N HIS A 318 -3.74 -4.53 -7.22
CA HIS A 318 -4.62 -5.67 -7.48
C HIS A 318 -6.07 -5.43 -7.02
N GLY A 319 -6.27 -4.58 -6.00
CA GLY A 319 -7.59 -4.14 -5.55
C GLY A 319 -8.22 -3.02 -6.38
N LEU A 320 -7.45 -2.37 -7.26
CA LEU A 320 -7.93 -1.24 -8.05
C LEU A 320 -9.10 -1.57 -8.99
N PRO A 321 -9.14 -2.74 -9.67
CA PRO A 321 -10.29 -3.14 -10.47
C PRO A 321 -11.60 -3.27 -9.67
N GLU A 322 -11.52 -3.78 -8.44
CA GLU A 322 -12.69 -3.90 -7.56
C GLU A 322 -13.22 -2.52 -7.17
N LEU A 323 -12.34 -1.62 -6.75
CA LEU A 323 -12.72 -0.23 -6.47
C LEU A 323 -13.33 0.45 -7.70
N ALA A 324 -12.75 0.26 -8.88
CA ALA A 324 -13.28 0.81 -10.12
C ALA A 324 -14.68 0.27 -10.47
N LYS A 325 -14.92 -1.02 -10.21
CA LYS A 325 -16.25 -1.63 -10.39
C LYS A 325 -17.28 -1.09 -9.39
N ILE A 326 -16.89 -0.85 -8.14
CA ILE A 326 -17.74 -0.20 -7.14
C ILE A 326 -18.16 1.20 -7.62
N LEU A 327 -17.23 1.97 -8.18
CA LEU A 327 -17.51 3.31 -8.65
C LEU A 327 -18.28 3.33 -9.98
N HIS A 328 -18.01 2.40 -10.89
CA HIS A 328 -18.53 2.34 -12.25
C HIS A 328 -19.00 0.94 -12.64
N PRO A 329 -20.05 0.39 -11.99
CA PRO A 329 -20.46 -1.01 -12.16
C PRO A 329 -20.74 -1.39 -13.62
N ASP A 330 -21.33 -0.49 -14.40
CA ASP A 330 -21.64 -0.75 -15.82
C ASP A 330 -20.39 -0.87 -16.69
N LEU A 331 -19.33 -0.10 -16.40
CA LEU A 331 -18.09 -0.13 -17.16
C LEU A 331 -17.24 -1.39 -16.88
N PHE A 332 -17.46 -2.03 -15.73
CA PHE A 332 -16.73 -3.21 -15.28
C PHE A 332 -17.60 -4.46 -15.17
N ALA A 333 -18.81 -4.45 -15.76
CA ALA A 333 -19.74 -5.56 -15.67
C ALA A 333 -19.20 -6.88 -16.27
N ASP A 334 -18.29 -6.78 -17.25
CA ASP A 334 -17.60 -7.90 -17.91
C ASP A 334 -16.28 -8.29 -17.26
N VAL A 335 -15.85 -7.59 -16.19
CA VAL A 335 -14.58 -7.85 -15.51
C VAL A 335 -14.84 -8.69 -14.26
N ASP A 336 -14.12 -9.79 -14.15
CA ASP A 336 -14.04 -10.56 -12.90
C ASP A 336 -13.01 -9.91 -11.98
N THR A 337 -13.45 -8.93 -11.20
CA THR A 337 -12.57 -8.15 -10.33
C THR A 337 -12.10 -8.94 -9.11
N GLN A 338 -12.84 -9.96 -8.71
CA GLN A 338 -12.44 -10.85 -7.61
C GLN A 338 -11.22 -11.70 -7.98
N SER A 339 -11.09 -12.08 -9.26
CA SER A 339 -9.92 -12.87 -9.70
C SER A 339 -8.58 -12.17 -9.41
N TYR A 340 -8.51 -10.84 -9.47
CA TYR A 340 -7.28 -10.10 -9.13
C TYR A 340 -6.89 -10.23 -7.65
N ILE A 341 -7.88 -10.32 -6.77
CA ILE A 341 -7.67 -10.50 -5.33
C ILE A 341 -7.27 -11.95 -5.05
N ASP A 342 -7.98 -12.90 -5.68
CA ASP A 342 -7.69 -14.34 -5.57
C ASP A 342 -6.28 -14.63 -6.08
N ASP A 343 -5.92 -14.12 -7.27
CA ASP A 343 -4.60 -14.27 -7.87
C ASP A 343 -3.49 -13.68 -6.99
N PHE A 344 -3.73 -12.55 -6.31
CA PHE A 344 -2.78 -11.96 -5.37
C PHE A 344 -2.42 -12.94 -4.25
N PHE A 345 -3.41 -13.56 -3.62
CA PHE A 345 -3.17 -14.51 -2.52
C PHE A 345 -2.59 -15.84 -3.03
N GLU A 346 -3.11 -16.38 -4.12
CA GLU A 346 -2.60 -17.64 -4.69
C GLU A 346 -1.16 -17.50 -5.19
N LYS A 347 -0.88 -16.46 -5.99
CA LYS A 347 0.41 -16.25 -6.64
C LYS A 347 1.50 -15.87 -5.65
N TYR A 348 1.24 -14.91 -4.75
CA TYR A 348 2.27 -14.31 -3.90
C TYR A 348 2.30 -14.88 -2.48
N HIS A 349 1.18 -15.37 -1.98
CA HIS A 349 1.11 -15.94 -0.65
C HIS A 349 0.98 -17.46 -0.64
N GLY A 350 0.68 -18.08 -1.79
CA GLY A 350 0.52 -19.52 -1.91
C GLY A 350 -0.68 -20.07 -1.12
N VAL A 351 -1.68 -19.23 -0.88
CA VAL A 351 -2.87 -19.55 -0.11
C VAL A 351 -4.13 -19.19 -0.88
N GLU A 352 -5.19 -19.96 -0.69
CA GLU A 352 -6.52 -19.61 -1.19
C GLU A 352 -7.12 -18.50 -0.32
N LYS A 353 -7.71 -17.48 -0.95
CA LYS A 353 -8.46 -16.44 -0.24
C LYS A 353 -9.69 -17.04 0.41
N ILE A 354 -9.85 -16.87 1.71
CA ILE A 354 -10.95 -17.45 2.49
C ILE A 354 -11.91 -16.42 3.08
N GLY A 355 -11.56 -15.15 3.08
CA GLY A 355 -12.33 -14.09 3.70
C GLY A 355 -13.15 -13.25 2.71
N LYS A 356 -13.99 -12.37 3.25
CA LYS A 356 -14.74 -11.35 2.50
C LYS A 356 -13.95 -10.04 2.54
N PHE A 357 -13.69 -9.46 1.38
CA PHE A 357 -12.85 -8.26 1.24
C PHE A 357 -13.65 -6.98 1.01
N VAL A 358 -14.91 -7.10 0.63
CA VAL A 358 -15.79 -5.96 0.41
C VAL A 358 -17.17 -6.29 0.97
N CYS A 359 -17.74 -5.36 1.75
CA CYS A 359 -19.13 -5.39 2.20
C CYS A 359 -19.92 -4.30 1.48
N TYR A 360 -21.06 -4.63 0.98
CA TYR A 360 -22.00 -3.69 0.36
C TYR A 360 -23.26 -3.53 1.23
N SER A 361 -23.86 -2.34 1.23
CA SER A 361 -25.16 -2.12 1.89
C SER A 361 -26.29 -2.98 1.29
N SER A 362 -26.14 -3.38 0.02
CA SER A 362 -27.10 -4.24 -0.69
C SER A 362 -26.99 -5.74 -0.36
N ASP A 363 -26.01 -6.14 0.47
CA ASP A 363 -25.81 -7.55 0.88
C ASP A 363 -26.72 -7.97 2.04
N GLY A 364 -27.55 -7.04 2.58
CA GLY A 364 -28.48 -7.23 3.69
C GLY A 364 -29.89 -7.66 3.28
#